data_8783cb7bf6f062f915e96c5d987abf36
#
_entry.id   8783cb7bf6f062f915e96c5d987abf36
#
_cell.length_a   1.000
_cell.length_b   1.000
_cell.length_c   1.000
_cell.angle_alpha   90.00
_cell.angle_beta   90.00
_cell.angle_gamma   90.00
#
_symmetry.space_group_name_H-M   'P 1'
#
loop_
_entity.id
_entity.type
_entity.pdbx_description
1 polymer ?
#
loop_
_entity_poly.entity_id
_entity_poly.type
_entity_poly.pdbx_seq_one_letter_code
_entity_poly.pdbx_strand_id
1 'polypeptide(L)'
;MPENGQTISHYRILEKIGQGGMGEIYLADDLLLDRKVALKFLPEAFTSDPERMARFEREAKLLASLNHSNFAGIYGLKPFPIANSEYNEAQGTVSPDGGWIAFSSDQSGQSDIYVQMFPSPGQRQKVTENGGTDPKWSIDGKELFYIASDGKLMAAPCKRSDGLDFESPVPLFDTKIFNYNRESISYDVSNDGRRFVLPKPPSDLSTHFSVIFNWTSLLEK
;
A
#
# COMPACT_ATOMS: atom_id res chain seq x y z
N MET A 1 10.22 -3.51 2.52
CA MET A 1 10.88 -4.12 3.69
C MET A 1 11.87 -3.11 4.24
N PRO A 2 12.04 -2.99 5.57
CA PRO A 2 12.96 -2.00 6.15
C PRO A 2 14.42 -2.31 5.79
N GLU A 3 15.21 -1.25 5.65
CA GLU A 3 16.65 -1.34 5.38
C GLU A 3 17.49 -1.15 6.65
N ASN A 4 18.71 -1.67 6.63
CA ASN A 4 19.65 -1.49 7.75
C ASN A 4 19.98 0.00 7.92
N GLY A 5 19.90 0.48 9.17
CA GLY A 5 20.09 1.89 9.52
C GLY A 5 18.84 2.74 9.44
N GLN A 6 17.75 2.24 8.84
CA GLN A 6 16.48 2.94 8.75
C GLN A 6 15.84 3.10 10.13
N THR A 7 15.25 4.27 10.39
CA THR A 7 14.52 4.52 11.65
C THR A 7 13.02 4.50 11.39
N ILE A 8 12.31 3.63 12.12
CA ILE A 8 10.85 3.49 12.07
C ILE A 8 10.31 3.90 13.44
N SER A 9 9.59 5.03 13.51
CA SER A 9 9.22 5.66 14.79
C SER A 9 10.48 5.95 15.62
N HIS A 10 10.66 5.29 16.75
CA HIS A 10 11.83 5.39 17.62
C HIS A 10 12.70 4.12 17.58
N TYR A 11 12.49 3.24 16.58
CA TYR A 11 13.28 2.04 16.42
C TYR A 11 14.23 2.19 15.24
N ARG A 12 15.53 2.06 15.46
CA ARG A 12 16.54 2.03 14.39
C ARG A 12 16.83 0.58 14.00
N ILE A 13 16.52 0.22 12.76
CA ILE A 13 16.76 -1.11 12.23
C ILE A 13 18.26 -1.39 12.15
N LEU A 14 18.69 -2.52 12.68
CA LEU A 14 20.08 -2.96 12.64
C LEU A 14 20.31 -4.01 11.56
N GLU A 15 19.56 -5.11 11.65
CA GLU A 15 19.69 -6.22 10.71
C GLU A 15 18.43 -7.11 10.71
N LYS A 16 18.23 -7.83 9.61
CA LYS A 16 17.21 -8.87 9.52
C LYS A 16 17.71 -10.14 10.21
N ILE A 17 16.98 -10.61 11.22
CA ILE A 17 17.34 -11.78 12.03
C ILE A 17 16.48 -13.01 11.77
N GLY A 18 15.38 -12.87 11.01
CA GLY A 18 14.52 -14.01 10.69
C GLY A 18 13.47 -13.70 9.63
N GLN A 19 12.97 -14.77 9.03
CA GLN A 19 11.87 -14.75 8.07
C GLN A 19 11.05 -16.02 8.17
N GLY A 20 9.74 -15.92 8.05
CA GLY A 20 8.82 -17.06 8.07
C GLY A 20 7.51 -16.74 7.34
N GLY A 21 6.59 -17.71 7.34
CA GLY A 21 5.27 -17.56 6.70
C GLY A 21 4.40 -16.41 7.28
N MET A 22 4.77 -15.90 8.46
CA MET A 22 4.07 -14.80 9.14
C MET A 22 4.84 -13.48 9.10
N GLY A 23 5.84 -13.33 8.21
CA GLY A 23 6.59 -12.09 8.03
C GLY A 23 8.07 -12.17 8.37
N GLU A 24 8.68 -11.02 8.49
CA GLU A 24 10.11 -10.84 8.71
C GLU A 24 10.38 -10.26 10.09
N ILE A 25 11.50 -10.65 10.69
CA ILE A 25 11.94 -10.19 12.01
C ILE A 25 13.27 -9.46 11.86
N TYR A 26 13.33 -8.27 12.43
CA TYR A 26 14.50 -7.41 12.42
C TYR A 26 14.95 -7.12 13.85
N LEU A 27 16.26 -7.12 14.07
CA LEU A 27 16.87 -6.53 15.25
C LEU A 27 16.86 -5.02 15.08
N ALA A 28 16.47 -4.30 16.15
CA ALA A 28 16.45 -2.85 16.17
C ALA A 28 16.86 -2.30 17.52
N ASP A 29 17.40 -1.07 17.55
CA ASP A 29 17.58 -0.28 18.74
C ASP A 29 16.30 0.51 19.05
N ASP A 30 15.75 0.34 20.24
CA ASP A 30 14.71 1.20 20.80
C ASP A 30 15.38 2.46 21.36
N LEU A 31 15.30 3.55 20.59
CA LEU A 31 16.00 4.81 20.91
C LEU A 31 15.37 5.56 22.10
N LEU A 32 14.15 5.19 22.53
CA LEU A 32 13.50 5.78 23.71
C LEU A 32 13.90 5.07 25.00
N LEU A 33 14.08 3.76 24.94
CA LEU A 33 14.33 2.94 26.13
C LEU A 33 15.76 2.38 26.17
N ASP A 34 16.62 2.81 25.24
CA ASP A 34 18.03 2.42 25.10
C ASP A 34 18.24 0.90 25.23
N ARG A 35 17.52 0.14 24.42
CA ARG A 35 17.58 -1.32 24.44
C ARG A 35 17.42 -1.91 23.06
N LYS A 36 17.86 -3.16 22.87
CA LYS A 36 17.63 -3.92 21.65
C LYS A 36 16.28 -4.62 21.71
N VAL A 37 15.56 -4.60 20.59
CA VAL A 37 14.27 -5.25 20.42
C VAL A 37 14.22 -6.01 19.10
N ALA A 38 13.35 -7.01 19.02
CA ALA A 38 13.00 -7.66 17.76
C ALA A 38 11.68 -7.05 17.25
N LEU A 39 11.70 -6.52 16.03
CA LEU A 39 10.52 -6.00 15.36
C LEU A 39 10.05 -7.04 14.33
N LYS A 40 8.80 -7.45 14.40
CA LYS A 40 8.19 -8.34 13.42
C LYS A 40 7.30 -7.55 12.48
N PHE A 41 7.63 -7.59 11.20
CA PHE A 41 6.84 -6.99 10.13
C PHE A 41 5.98 -8.06 9.47
N LEU A 42 4.68 -7.81 9.42
CA LEU A 42 3.72 -8.73 8.82
C LEU A 42 3.59 -8.43 7.31
N PRO A 43 3.44 -9.46 6.45
CA PRO A 43 3.14 -9.26 5.05
C PRO A 43 1.79 -8.56 4.87
N GLU A 44 1.62 -7.80 3.80
CA GLU A 44 0.38 -7.10 3.46
C GLU A 44 -0.82 -8.04 3.35
N ALA A 45 -0.64 -9.21 2.72
CA ALA A 45 -1.66 -10.25 2.65
C ALA A 45 -2.15 -10.75 4.03
N PHE A 46 -1.41 -10.44 5.09
CA PHE A 46 -1.78 -10.78 6.47
C PHE A 46 -2.55 -9.64 7.13
N THR A 47 -2.17 -8.39 6.85
CA THR A 47 -2.78 -7.19 7.44
C THR A 47 -4.12 -6.84 6.79
N SER A 48 -4.36 -7.27 5.56
CA SER A 48 -5.64 -7.09 4.84
C SER A 48 -6.72 -8.11 5.19
N ASP A 49 -6.39 -9.14 6.00
CA ASP A 49 -7.35 -10.15 6.45
C ASP A 49 -7.74 -9.91 7.93
N PRO A 50 -8.97 -9.42 8.22
CA PRO A 50 -9.40 -9.09 9.58
C PRO A 50 -9.39 -10.30 10.53
N GLU A 51 -9.68 -11.51 10.02
CA GLU A 51 -9.68 -12.71 10.88
C GLU A 51 -8.26 -13.10 11.28
N ARG A 52 -7.30 -12.98 10.34
CA ARG A 52 -5.89 -13.24 10.62
C ARG A 52 -5.31 -12.21 11.58
N MET A 53 -5.67 -10.94 11.42
CA MET A 53 -5.25 -9.89 12.33
C MET A 53 -5.83 -10.11 13.74
N ALA A 54 -7.11 -10.44 13.87
CA ALA A 54 -7.72 -10.73 15.15
C ALA A 54 -7.10 -11.95 15.85
N ARG A 55 -6.71 -12.97 15.08
CA ARG A 55 -5.97 -14.13 15.60
C ARG A 55 -4.58 -13.72 16.09
N PHE A 56 -3.84 -12.97 15.27
CA PHE A 56 -2.51 -12.49 15.63
C PHE A 56 -2.52 -11.63 16.90
N GLU A 57 -3.46 -10.71 17.02
CA GLU A 57 -3.63 -9.90 18.24
C GLU A 57 -3.95 -10.75 19.47
N ARG A 58 -4.79 -11.77 19.32
CA ARG A 58 -5.13 -12.68 20.43
C ARG A 58 -3.92 -13.49 20.87
N GLU A 59 -3.16 -14.04 19.93
CA GLU A 59 -1.93 -14.79 20.22
C GLU A 59 -0.87 -13.89 20.87
N ALA A 60 -0.71 -12.67 20.38
CA ALA A 60 0.23 -11.71 20.96
C ALA A 60 -0.17 -11.28 22.37
N LYS A 61 -1.46 -11.04 22.65
CA LYS A 61 -1.96 -10.77 23.99
C LYS A 61 -1.73 -11.95 24.94
N LEU A 62 -1.93 -13.17 24.46
CA LEU A 62 -1.66 -14.38 25.22
C LEU A 62 -0.16 -14.51 25.54
N LEU A 63 0.72 -14.34 24.56
CA LEU A 63 2.17 -14.38 24.77
C LEU A 63 2.65 -13.24 25.69
N ALA A 64 2.07 -12.06 25.59
CA ALA A 64 2.39 -10.93 26.46
C ALA A 64 2.02 -11.17 27.93
N SER A 65 1.05 -12.04 28.19
CA SER A 65 0.68 -12.43 29.56
C SER A 65 1.62 -13.48 30.18
N LEU A 66 2.46 -14.13 29.37
CA LEU A 66 3.43 -15.12 29.84
C LEU A 66 4.71 -14.43 30.29
N ASN A 67 5.01 -14.54 31.59
CA ASN A 67 6.26 -14.05 32.15
C ASN A 67 7.18 -15.22 32.50
N HIS A 68 8.04 -15.60 31.56
CA HIS A 68 8.97 -16.72 31.74
C HIS A 68 10.29 -16.44 31.02
N SER A 69 11.41 -16.78 31.61
CA SER A 69 12.75 -16.48 31.12
C SER A 69 13.07 -17.05 29.71
N ASN A 70 12.38 -18.08 29.28
CA ASN A 70 12.56 -18.71 27.96
C ASN A 70 11.57 -18.20 26.91
N PHE A 71 10.72 -17.23 27.23
CA PHE A 71 9.80 -16.61 26.29
C PHE A 71 10.24 -15.17 26.02
N ALA A 72 10.26 -14.78 24.76
CA ALA A 72 10.45 -13.39 24.38
C ALA A 72 9.23 -12.57 24.80
N GLY A 73 9.42 -11.60 25.69
CA GLY A 73 8.36 -10.69 26.11
C GLY A 73 7.87 -9.84 24.92
N ILE A 74 6.55 -9.73 24.76
CA ILE A 74 5.95 -8.81 23.79
C ILE A 74 5.77 -7.46 24.47
N TYR A 75 6.46 -6.43 23.97
CA TYR A 75 6.45 -5.08 24.55
C TYR A 75 5.40 -4.16 23.91
N GLY A 76 4.77 -4.56 22.82
CA GLY A 76 3.68 -3.82 22.20
C GLY A 76 3.28 -4.38 20.84
N LEU A 77 2.02 -4.16 20.52
CA LEU A 77 1.46 -4.24 19.18
C LEU A 77 1.10 -2.80 18.83
N LYS A 78 1.85 -2.21 17.92
CA LYS A 78 1.47 -0.90 17.39
C LYS A 78 1.20 -1.08 15.90
N PRO A 79 -0.04 -0.92 15.43
CA PRO A 79 -0.25 -0.52 14.06
C PRO A 79 0.47 0.83 13.92
N PHE A 80 1.41 0.93 12.98
CA PHE A 80 1.95 2.23 12.60
C PHE A 80 0.88 2.88 11.73
N PRO A 81 0.30 4.02 12.12
CA PRO A 81 -0.51 4.77 11.20
C PRO A 81 0.40 5.24 10.06
N ILE A 82 0.17 4.69 8.89
CA ILE A 82 0.89 5.06 7.66
C ILE A 82 0.55 6.50 7.31
N ALA A 83 -0.67 6.89 7.62
CA ALA A 83 -1.19 8.22 7.49
C ALA A 83 -2.00 8.53 8.77
N ASN A 84 -1.54 9.49 9.55
CA ASN A 84 -2.20 9.97 10.76
C ASN A 84 -2.52 11.45 10.55
N SER A 85 -3.55 11.71 9.76
CA SER A 85 -4.05 13.05 9.48
C SER A 85 -5.53 13.16 9.84
N GLU A 86 -6.06 14.36 9.85
CA GLU A 86 -7.49 14.65 10.04
C GLU A 86 -8.33 14.34 8.79
N TYR A 87 -7.68 13.87 7.70
CA TYR A 87 -8.31 13.59 6.42
C TYR A 87 -8.66 12.11 6.26
N ASN A 88 -9.62 11.82 5.37
CA ASN A 88 -9.98 10.46 5.02
C ASN A 88 -8.92 9.88 4.07
N GLU A 89 -8.17 8.92 4.57
CA GLU A 89 -7.13 8.22 3.83
C GLU A 89 -7.53 6.76 3.63
N ALA A 90 -7.42 6.27 2.41
CA ALA A 90 -7.87 4.94 2.03
C ALA A 90 -7.02 4.32 0.92
N GLN A 91 -7.24 3.04 0.66
CA GLN A 91 -6.71 2.31 -0.50
C GLN A 91 -5.18 2.33 -0.60
N GLY A 92 -4.50 2.24 0.54
CA GLY A 92 -3.05 2.24 0.61
C GLY A 92 -2.42 1.05 -0.12
N THR A 93 -1.41 1.30 -0.96
CA THR A 93 -0.63 0.26 -1.65
C THR A 93 0.86 0.58 -1.57
N VAL A 94 1.65 -0.42 -1.16
CA VAL A 94 3.11 -0.29 -1.04
C VAL A 94 3.76 -0.56 -2.39
N SER A 95 4.79 0.22 -2.74
CA SER A 95 5.57 -0.01 -3.95
C SER A 95 6.30 -1.36 -3.91
N PRO A 96 6.60 -1.99 -5.07
CA PRO A 96 7.22 -3.32 -5.12
C PRO A 96 8.56 -3.43 -4.39
N ASP A 97 9.31 -2.35 -4.28
CA ASP A 97 10.58 -2.28 -3.54
C ASP A 97 10.40 -1.99 -2.04
N GLY A 98 9.15 -1.75 -1.61
CA GLY A 98 8.83 -1.47 -0.21
C GLY A 98 9.21 -0.07 0.28
N GLY A 99 9.71 0.81 -0.58
CA GLY A 99 10.21 2.14 -0.20
C GLY A 99 9.17 3.25 -0.19
N TRP A 100 8.00 3.02 -0.80
CA TRP A 100 6.95 4.03 -0.97
C TRP A 100 5.57 3.45 -0.72
N ILE A 101 4.65 4.31 -0.32
CA ILE A 101 3.23 3.97 -0.25
C ILE A 101 2.42 5.01 -1.02
N ALA A 102 1.51 4.53 -1.87
CA ALA A 102 0.49 5.34 -2.52
C ALA A 102 -0.86 5.12 -1.82
N PHE A 103 -1.66 6.18 -1.68
CA PHE A 103 -2.98 6.12 -1.05
C PHE A 103 -3.87 7.25 -1.56
N SER A 104 -5.17 7.10 -1.42
CA SER A 104 -6.12 8.19 -1.67
C SER A 104 -6.34 9.01 -0.40
N SER A 105 -6.47 10.35 -0.56
CA SER A 105 -6.76 11.27 0.54
C SER A 105 -7.60 12.45 0.06
N ASP A 106 -8.50 12.95 0.91
CA ASP A 106 -9.32 14.10 0.63
C ASP A 106 -8.74 15.44 1.14
N GLN A 107 -7.46 15.45 1.50
CA GLN A 107 -6.77 16.63 2.06
C GLN A 107 -6.78 17.87 1.14
N SER A 108 -6.98 17.69 -0.16
CA SER A 108 -7.11 18.78 -1.14
C SER A 108 -8.55 19.27 -1.34
N GLY A 109 -9.52 18.72 -0.58
CA GLY A 109 -10.95 18.98 -0.74
C GLY A 109 -11.66 18.02 -1.71
N GLN A 110 -10.92 17.13 -2.35
CA GLN A 110 -11.40 16.01 -3.16
C GLN A 110 -10.50 14.80 -2.97
N SER A 111 -10.95 13.60 -3.39
CA SER A 111 -10.10 12.44 -3.36
C SER A 111 -9.00 12.53 -4.41
N ASP A 112 -7.76 12.59 -3.97
CA ASP A 112 -6.55 12.63 -4.80
C ASP A 112 -5.59 11.51 -4.38
N ILE A 113 -4.70 11.09 -5.29
CA ILE A 113 -3.65 10.14 -4.97
C ILE A 113 -2.41 10.86 -4.47
N TYR A 114 -1.93 10.40 -3.33
CA TYR A 114 -0.68 10.84 -2.71
C TYR A 114 0.29 9.69 -2.58
N VAL A 115 1.57 10.01 -2.64
CA VAL A 115 2.67 9.10 -2.40
C VAL A 115 3.59 9.69 -1.35
N GLN A 116 4.07 8.86 -0.45
CA GLN A 116 5.08 9.21 0.55
C GLN A 116 6.05 8.06 0.79
N MET A 117 7.19 8.37 1.39
CA MET A 117 8.13 7.33 1.80
C MET A 117 7.50 6.37 2.81
N PHE A 118 7.91 5.11 2.74
CA PHE A 118 7.46 4.03 3.61
C PHE A 118 8.67 3.20 4.09
N PRO A 119 8.72 2.75 5.34
CA PRO A 119 7.71 2.92 6.41
C PRO A 119 7.83 4.22 7.19
N SER A 120 8.84 5.05 6.92
CA SER A 120 9.04 6.34 7.60
C SER A 120 8.36 7.45 6.78
N PRO A 121 7.23 7.99 7.25
CA PRO A 121 6.51 9.01 6.50
C PRO A 121 7.39 10.25 6.33
N GLY A 122 7.48 10.73 5.11
CA GLY A 122 8.16 11.95 4.71
C GLY A 122 7.18 12.95 4.10
N GLN A 123 7.71 13.82 3.26
CA GLN A 123 6.88 14.75 2.50
C GLN A 123 5.96 13.98 1.55
N ARG A 124 4.68 14.33 1.55
CA ARG A 124 3.67 13.78 0.65
C ARG A 124 3.77 14.46 -0.71
N GLN A 125 3.77 13.68 -1.75
CA GLN A 125 3.68 14.16 -3.13
C GLN A 125 2.31 13.80 -3.69
N LYS A 126 1.60 14.80 -4.23
CA LYS A 126 0.36 14.60 -4.97
C LYS A 126 0.68 14.13 -6.38
N VAL A 127 0.00 13.06 -6.83
CA VAL A 127 0.18 12.46 -8.16
C VAL A 127 -0.90 12.91 -9.13
N THR A 128 -2.13 13.03 -8.65
CA THR A 128 -3.30 13.35 -9.50
C THR A 128 -3.44 14.86 -9.73
N GLU A 129 -3.95 15.21 -10.90
CA GLU A 129 -4.31 16.61 -11.22
C GLU A 129 -5.78 16.91 -10.88
N ASN A 130 -6.69 16.02 -11.26
CA ASN A 130 -8.13 16.21 -11.20
C ASN A 130 -8.85 15.12 -10.38
N GLY A 131 -8.24 14.68 -9.30
CA GLY A 131 -8.77 13.66 -8.44
C GLY A 131 -8.45 12.23 -8.91
N GLY A 132 -8.56 11.29 -7.98
CA GLY A 132 -8.33 9.86 -8.24
C GLY A 132 -8.50 9.00 -7.01
N THR A 133 -8.68 7.70 -7.26
CA THR A 133 -8.85 6.64 -6.26
C THR A 133 -8.15 5.36 -6.72
N ASP A 134 -8.08 4.38 -5.84
CA ASP A 134 -7.63 3.02 -6.13
C ASP A 134 -6.22 2.95 -6.76
N PRO A 135 -5.18 3.50 -6.12
CA PRO A 135 -3.83 3.43 -6.64
C PRO A 135 -3.32 1.98 -6.67
N LYS A 136 -2.60 1.62 -7.74
CA LYS A 136 -1.91 0.33 -7.90
C LYS A 136 -0.56 0.54 -8.56
N TRP A 137 0.48 -0.02 -7.98
CA TRP A 137 1.81 0.00 -8.59
C TRP A 137 1.94 -1.05 -9.70
N SER A 138 2.67 -0.70 -10.76
CA SER A 138 3.22 -1.74 -11.66
C SER A 138 4.23 -2.59 -10.90
N ILE A 139 4.41 -3.87 -11.32
CA ILE A 139 5.32 -4.80 -10.62
C ILE A 139 6.78 -4.34 -10.61
N ASP A 140 7.18 -3.59 -11.63
CA ASP A 140 8.53 -3.00 -11.73
C ASP A 140 8.66 -1.64 -11.03
N GLY A 141 7.55 -1.13 -10.49
CA GLY A 141 7.47 0.13 -9.77
C GLY A 141 7.72 1.37 -10.60
N LYS A 142 7.62 1.28 -11.94
CA LYS A 142 7.83 2.42 -12.85
C LYS A 142 6.58 3.20 -13.19
N GLU A 143 5.42 2.68 -12.83
CA GLU A 143 4.14 3.30 -13.06
C GLU A 143 3.24 3.14 -11.84
N LEU A 144 2.43 4.15 -11.59
CA LEU A 144 1.33 4.10 -10.64
C LEU A 144 0.03 4.24 -11.43
N PHE A 145 -0.79 3.21 -11.39
CA PHE A 145 -2.13 3.23 -11.98
C PHE A 145 -3.14 3.75 -10.96
N TYR A 146 -4.18 4.43 -11.43
CA TYR A 146 -5.29 4.87 -10.59
C TYR A 146 -6.55 5.15 -11.42
N ILE A 147 -7.71 5.22 -10.79
CA ILE A 147 -8.96 5.61 -11.43
C ILE A 147 -9.17 7.10 -11.19
N ALA A 148 -9.23 7.88 -12.27
CA ALA A 148 -9.51 9.31 -12.21
C ALA A 148 -10.98 9.59 -11.88
N SER A 149 -11.30 10.81 -11.47
CA SER A 149 -12.67 11.23 -11.12
C SER A 149 -13.67 11.12 -12.27
N ASP A 150 -13.19 11.16 -13.53
CA ASP A 150 -14.00 10.96 -14.73
C ASP A 150 -14.19 9.49 -15.10
N GLY A 151 -13.69 8.56 -14.29
CA GLY A 151 -13.81 7.12 -14.48
C GLY A 151 -12.80 6.49 -15.43
N LYS A 152 -11.78 7.23 -15.87
CA LYS A 152 -10.69 6.67 -16.68
C LYS A 152 -9.64 5.99 -15.80
N LEU A 153 -9.11 4.87 -16.27
CA LEU A 153 -7.87 4.34 -15.73
C LEU A 153 -6.71 5.17 -16.26
N MET A 154 -5.87 5.63 -15.35
CA MET A 154 -4.70 6.46 -15.63
C MET A 154 -3.42 5.69 -15.31
N ALA A 155 -2.35 6.02 -16.00
CA ALA A 155 -0.98 5.63 -15.64
C ALA A 155 -0.17 6.90 -15.38
N ALA A 156 0.48 6.95 -14.22
CA ALA A 156 1.45 7.96 -13.86
C ALA A 156 2.85 7.34 -13.88
N PRO A 157 3.63 7.56 -14.96
CA PRO A 157 5.01 7.07 -15.02
C PRO A 157 5.84 7.74 -13.93
N CYS A 158 6.73 6.99 -13.31
CA CYS A 158 7.61 7.51 -12.29
C CYS A 158 9.07 7.12 -12.51
N LYS A 159 9.96 8.03 -12.14
CA LYS A 159 11.41 7.85 -12.15
C LYS A 159 11.95 7.87 -10.74
N ARG A 160 12.97 7.06 -10.50
CA ARG A 160 13.68 6.98 -9.23
C ARG A 160 15.12 7.40 -9.47
N SER A 161 15.42 8.66 -9.23
CA SER A 161 16.79 9.17 -9.25
C SER A 161 17.27 9.50 -7.83
N ASP A 162 16.95 10.69 -7.35
CA ASP A 162 17.24 11.13 -5.97
C ASP A 162 15.96 11.20 -5.09
N GLY A 163 14.94 10.47 -5.48
CA GLY A 163 13.61 10.42 -4.92
C GLY A 163 12.63 9.74 -5.86
N LEU A 164 11.35 9.94 -5.64
CA LEU A 164 10.31 9.50 -6.56
C LEU A 164 9.74 10.73 -7.27
N ASP A 165 9.84 10.76 -8.59
CA ASP A 165 9.33 11.83 -9.44
C ASP A 165 8.30 11.26 -10.42
N PHE A 166 7.13 11.90 -10.53
CA PHE A 166 6.04 11.49 -11.41
C PHE A 166 5.97 12.39 -12.63
N GLU A 167 5.90 11.77 -13.79
CA GLU A 167 5.54 12.46 -15.02
C GLU A 167 4.03 12.71 -15.06
N SER A 168 3.56 13.59 -15.98
CA SER A 168 2.13 13.85 -16.15
C SER A 168 1.37 12.55 -16.43
N PRO A 169 0.29 12.26 -15.67
CA PRO A 169 -0.49 11.05 -15.87
C PRO A 169 -1.13 11.00 -17.26
N VAL A 170 -1.11 9.82 -17.88
CA VAL A 170 -1.73 9.58 -19.19
C VAL A 170 -2.97 8.69 -19.06
N PRO A 171 -4.07 8.99 -19.75
CA PRO A 171 -5.25 8.15 -19.75
C PRO A 171 -5.01 6.87 -20.56
N LEU A 172 -5.37 5.71 -20.02
CA LEU A 172 -5.30 4.44 -20.68
C LEU A 172 -6.61 4.10 -21.40
N PHE A 173 -7.70 4.06 -20.67
CA PHE A 173 -9.04 3.79 -21.20
C PHE A 173 -10.13 4.17 -20.17
N ASP A 174 -11.36 4.30 -20.68
CA ASP A 174 -12.56 4.52 -19.88
C ASP A 174 -13.00 3.20 -19.25
N THR A 175 -13.01 3.12 -17.93
CA THR A 175 -13.42 1.92 -17.18
C THR A 175 -14.93 1.72 -17.20
N LYS A 176 -15.70 2.78 -17.50
CA LYS A 176 -17.16 2.84 -17.37
C LYS A 176 -17.68 2.55 -15.97
N ILE A 177 -16.82 2.66 -14.98
CA ILE A 177 -17.14 2.49 -13.58
C ILE A 177 -17.55 3.85 -13.00
N PHE A 178 -18.70 4.37 -13.41
CA PHE A 178 -19.29 5.58 -12.81
C PHE A 178 -20.11 5.22 -11.58
N ASN A 179 -19.86 5.89 -10.46
CA ASN A 179 -20.72 5.90 -9.26
C ASN A 179 -20.97 4.55 -8.57
N TYR A 180 -20.07 3.59 -8.68
CA TYR A 180 -20.10 2.50 -7.71
C TYR A 180 -19.74 3.06 -6.32
N ASN A 181 -20.53 2.66 -5.32
CA ASN A 181 -20.28 3.03 -3.92
C ASN A 181 -18.79 2.95 -3.63
N ARG A 182 -18.19 4.06 -3.21
CA ARG A 182 -16.75 4.30 -3.08
C ARG A 182 -15.98 3.32 -2.17
N GLU A 183 -16.67 2.32 -1.62
CA GLU A 183 -16.09 1.43 -0.62
C GLU A 183 -15.38 0.21 -1.20
N SER A 184 -15.49 -0.10 -2.50
CA SER A 184 -14.84 -1.31 -3.06
C SER A 184 -14.77 -1.39 -4.58
N ILE A 185 -14.23 -0.41 -5.27
CA ILE A 185 -13.81 -0.66 -6.65
C ILE A 185 -12.39 -1.19 -6.60
N SER A 186 -12.20 -2.49 -6.58
CA SER A 186 -10.88 -3.05 -6.78
C SER A 186 -10.74 -3.55 -8.20
N TYR A 187 -9.90 -2.91 -8.98
CA TYR A 187 -9.33 -3.50 -10.18
C TYR A 187 -8.00 -4.14 -9.82
N ASP A 188 -7.49 -4.97 -10.69
CA ASP A 188 -6.15 -5.52 -10.53
C ASP A 188 -5.36 -5.43 -11.85
N VAL A 189 -4.04 -5.46 -11.74
CA VAL A 189 -3.11 -5.35 -12.85
C VAL A 189 -2.20 -6.57 -12.90
N SER A 190 -2.02 -7.13 -14.10
CA SER A 190 -1.11 -8.26 -14.28
C SER A 190 0.36 -7.84 -14.09
N ASN A 191 1.21 -8.81 -13.76
CA ASN A 191 2.64 -8.59 -13.52
C ASN A 191 3.38 -7.92 -14.69
N ASP A 192 2.89 -8.07 -15.92
CA ASP A 192 3.47 -7.43 -17.10
C ASP A 192 2.95 -6.00 -17.34
N GLY A 193 2.05 -5.48 -16.49
CA GLY A 193 1.43 -4.16 -16.60
C GLY A 193 0.47 -3.98 -17.78
N ARG A 194 0.19 -5.05 -18.54
CA ARG A 194 -0.53 -4.97 -19.82
C ARG A 194 -1.98 -5.42 -19.76
N ARG A 195 -2.39 -6.06 -18.68
CA ARG A 195 -3.74 -6.59 -18.51
C ARG A 195 -4.35 -6.07 -17.24
N PHE A 196 -5.58 -5.63 -17.33
CA PHE A 196 -6.35 -5.13 -16.19
C PHE A 196 -7.60 -5.97 -16.01
N VAL A 197 -7.92 -6.30 -14.78
CA VAL A 197 -9.18 -6.96 -14.40
C VAL A 197 -10.04 -5.91 -13.71
N LEU A 198 -11.22 -5.64 -14.26
CA LEU A 198 -12.15 -4.67 -13.71
C LEU A 198 -13.51 -5.33 -13.45
N PRO A 199 -14.22 -4.95 -12.38
CA PRO A 199 -15.59 -5.34 -12.19
C PRO A 199 -16.45 -4.71 -13.29
N LYS A 200 -17.31 -5.49 -13.92
CA LYS A 200 -18.29 -4.95 -14.88
C LYS A 200 -19.48 -4.39 -14.08
N PRO A 201 -19.86 -3.12 -14.30
CA PRO A 201 -21.09 -2.61 -13.69
C PRO A 201 -22.29 -3.48 -14.13
N PRO A 202 -23.25 -3.75 -13.26
CA PRO A 202 -24.42 -4.55 -13.59
C PRO A 202 -25.33 -3.77 -14.54
N SER A 203 -25.11 -3.90 -15.84
CA SER A 203 -26.10 -3.52 -16.86
C SER A 203 -27.09 -4.65 -17.14
N ASP A 204 -26.75 -5.86 -16.72
CA ASP A 204 -27.59 -7.06 -16.69
C ASP A 204 -27.10 -7.94 -15.54
N LEU A 205 -28.01 -8.65 -14.88
CA LEU A 205 -27.80 -9.49 -13.68
C LEU A 205 -26.78 -10.66 -13.82
N SER A 206 -25.84 -10.57 -14.73
CA SER A 206 -24.78 -11.56 -14.92
C SER A 206 -23.46 -11.00 -14.35
N THR A 207 -22.91 -11.64 -13.33
CA THR A 207 -21.58 -11.39 -12.77
C THR A 207 -20.49 -11.75 -13.79
N HIS A 208 -20.06 -10.78 -14.58
CA HIS A 208 -18.97 -10.98 -15.55
C HIS A 208 -17.83 -10.00 -15.23
N PHE A 209 -16.60 -10.50 -15.25
CA PHE A 209 -15.39 -9.68 -15.20
C PHE A 209 -14.94 -9.36 -16.63
N SER A 210 -14.45 -8.14 -16.84
CA SER A 210 -13.79 -7.77 -18.10
C SER A 210 -12.28 -7.80 -17.92
N VAL A 211 -11.59 -8.55 -18.78
CA VAL A 211 -10.13 -8.56 -18.86
C VAL A 211 -9.73 -7.82 -20.13
N ILE A 212 -8.95 -6.77 -19.99
CA ILE A 212 -8.48 -5.97 -21.12
C ILE A 212 -7.05 -6.37 -21.43
N PHE A 213 -6.82 -6.84 -22.66
CA PHE A 213 -5.51 -7.23 -23.19
C PHE A 213 -4.97 -6.14 -24.10
N ASN A 214 -3.64 -5.95 -24.10
CA ASN A 214 -2.95 -5.05 -25.02
C ASN A 214 -3.57 -3.64 -25.07
N TRP A 215 -3.83 -3.06 -23.91
CA TRP A 215 -4.45 -1.74 -23.78
C TRP A 215 -3.75 -0.65 -24.63
N THR A 216 -2.43 -0.81 -24.87
CA THR A 216 -1.65 0.11 -25.71
C THR A 216 -2.19 0.21 -27.14
N SER A 217 -2.82 -0.86 -27.66
CA SER A 217 -3.47 -0.84 -28.99
C SER A 217 -4.76 0.00 -29.03
N LEU A 218 -5.30 0.41 -27.89
CA LEU A 218 -6.47 1.29 -27.80
C LEU A 218 -6.10 2.78 -27.92
N LEU A 219 -4.82 3.11 -27.80
CA LEU A 219 -4.31 4.48 -27.92
C LEU A 219 -3.97 4.87 -29.37
N GLU A 220 -3.96 3.91 -30.30
CA GLU A 220 -3.61 4.11 -31.71
C GLU A 220 -4.82 4.47 -32.61
N LYS A 221 -5.90 5.02 -32.02
CA LYS A 221 -7.09 5.45 -32.78
C LYS A 221 -7.36 6.93 -32.61
#